data_b41c6401c0a7b8db1e76cf30d3b31b90
#
_entry.id   b41c6401c0a7b8db1e76cf30d3b31b90
#
_cell.length_a   1.000
_cell.length_b   1.000
_cell.length_c   1.000
_cell.angle_alpha   90.00
_cell.angle_beta   90.00
_cell.angle_gamma   90.00
#
_symmetry.space_group_name_H-M   'P 1'
#
loop_
_entity.id
_entity.type
_entity.pdbx_description
1 polymer ?
#
loop_
_entity_poly.entity_id
_entity_poly.type
_entity_poly.pdbx_seq_one_letter_code
_entity_poly.pdbx_strand_id
1 'polypeptide(L)'
;MEAQGDLVDSSRELEPLVELFRLLSDKTRMQILIILAKGERNVGSLCEELRLPQPTVSHHLGLLRSKNLITNRRNGKQVFYALDDQISVDKAGQISIQSQLFNIRIGEPISPNNQLPA
;
A
#
# COMPACT_ATOMS: atom_id res chain seq x y z
N MET A 1 10.39 -18.19 30.33
CA MET A 1 10.49 -18.72 29.39
C MET A 1 9.71 -18.35 28.21
N GLU A 2 8.50 -18.56 28.19
CA GLU A 2 7.73 -18.23 27.07
C GLU A 2 7.77 -16.76 26.73
N ALA A 3 7.80 -15.90 27.72
CA ALA A 3 7.82 -14.47 27.49
C ALA A 3 9.08 -14.06 26.75
N GLN A 4 10.19 -14.65 27.07
CA GLN A 4 11.40 -14.32 26.36
C GLN A 4 11.38 -14.81 24.94
N GLY A 5 10.91 -16.04 24.73
CA GLY A 5 10.78 -16.59 23.42
C GLY A 5 9.85 -15.75 22.56
N ASP A 6 8.74 -15.34 23.16
CA ASP A 6 7.78 -14.54 22.43
C ASP A 6 8.38 -13.18 22.03
N LEU A 7 9.16 -12.57 22.91
CA LEU A 7 9.78 -11.30 22.60
C LEU A 7 10.77 -11.40 21.46
N VAL A 8 11.59 -12.46 21.45
CA VAL A 8 12.54 -12.67 20.37
C VAL A 8 11.81 -12.89 19.06
N ASP A 9 10.78 -13.72 19.08
CA ASP A 9 10.00 -13.98 17.88
C ASP A 9 9.29 -12.74 17.41
N SER A 10 8.71 -11.97 18.34
CA SER A 10 8.04 -10.74 17.98
C SER A 10 8.99 -9.75 17.35
N SER A 11 10.22 -9.71 17.82
CA SER A 11 11.20 -8.80 17.23
C SER A 11 11.48 -9.14 15.78
N ARG A 12 11.59 -10.42 15.46
CA ARG A 12 11.77 -10.84 14.08
C ARG A 12 10.55 -10.53 13.24
N GLU A 13 9.38 -10.78 13.82
CA GLU A 13 8.15 -10.58 13.11
C GLU A 13 7.85 -9.09 12.87
N LEU A 14 8.46 -8.22 13.67
CA LEU A 14 8.30 -6.79 13.48
C LEU A 14 9.10 -6.25 12.30
N GLU A 15 10.10 -6.98 11.83
CA GLU A 15 10.90 -6.47 10.72
C GLU A 15 10.09 -6.21 9.46
N PRO A 16 9.22 -7.12 9.04
CA PRO A 16 8.40 -6.83 7.87
C PRO A 16 7.51 -5.60 8.06
N LEU A 17 7.03 -5.39 9.28
CA LEU A 17 6.21 -4.23 9.59
C LEU A 17 7.04 -2.95 9.50
N VAL A 18 8.24 -2.96 10.05
CA VAL A 18 9.13 -1.80 9.98
C VAL A 18 9.47 -1.49 8.53
N GLU A 19 9.74 -2.52 7.73
CA GLU A 19 10.03 -2.31 6.32
C GLU A 19 8.84 -1.74 5.60
N LEU A 20 7.65 -2.20 5.94
CA LEU A 20 6.44 -1.66 5.34
C LEU A 20 6.28 -0.18 5.68
N PHE A 21 6.49 0.18 6.94
CA PHE A 21 6.41 1.58 7.33
C PHE A 21 7.44 2.44 6.59
N ARG A 22 8.64 1.92 6.41
CA ARG A 22 9.65 2.66 5.65
C ARG A 22 9.19 2.91 4.22
N LEU A 23 8.63 1.88 3.61
CA LEU A 23 8.13 1.97 2.26
C LEU A 23 7.00 3.00 2.17
N LEU A 24 6.09 2.96 3.12
CA LEU A 24 4.92 3.83 3.12
C LEU A 24 5.23 5.25 3.59
N SER A 25 6.42 5.50 4.10
CA SER A 25 6.78 6.84 4.59
C SER A 25 7.15 7.80 3.47
N ASP A 26 6.81 7.47 2.24
CA ASP A 26 7.05 8.32 1.08
C ASP A 26 5.72 8.80 0.52
N LYS A 27 5.60 10.10 0.31
CA LYS A 27 4.34 10.68 -0.16
C LYS A 27 3.91 10.14 -1.50
N THR A 28 4.84 10.00 -2.43
CA THR A 28 4.50 9.53 -3.78
C THR A 28 3.98 8.11 -3.74
N ARG A 29 4.62 7.23 -2.96
CA ARG A 29 4.16 5.86 -2.87
C ARG A 29 2.78 5.76 -2.24
N MET A 30 2.52 6.58 -1.21
CA MET A 30 1.19 6.63 -0.62
C MET A 30 0.15 7.11 -1.63
N GLN A 31 0.50 8.12 -2.41
CA GLN A 31 -0.42 8.61 -3.46
C GLN A 31 -0.71 7.53 -4.48
N ILE A 32 0.29 6.76 -4.86
CA ILE A 32 0.07 5.67 -5.82
C ILE A 32 -0.92 4.67 -5.27
N LEU A 33 -0.75 4.27 -4.01
CA LEU A 33 -1.68 3.30 -3.41
C LEU A 33 -3.10 3.85 -3.36
N ILE A 34 -3.25 5.11 -3.02
CA ILE A 34 -4.57 5.74 -2.95
C ILE A 34 -5.21 5.80 -4.33
N ILE A 35 -4.43 6.12 -5.36
CA ILE A 35 -4.95 6.15 -6.73
C ILE A 35 -5.37 4.74 -7.15
N LEU A 36 -4.54 3.75 -6.89
CA LEU A 36 -4.85 2.38 -7.29
C LEU A 36 -6.02 1.80 -6.50
N ALA A 37 -6.29 2.34 -5.31
CA ALA A 37 -7.48 1.95 -4.56
C ALA A 37 -8.76 2.31 -5.30
N LYS A 38 -8.70 3.29 -6.19
CA LYS A 38 -9.84 3.71 -6.98
C LYS A 38 -9.99 2.88 -8.25
N GLY A 39 -8.97 2.15 -8.61
CA GLY A 39 -9.00 1.29 -9.79
C GLY A 39 -7.64 1.17 -10.44
N GLU A 40 -7.56 0.21 -11.33
CA GLU A 40 -6.34 -0.09 -12.06
C GLU A 40 -5.88 1.10 -12.91
N ARG A 41 -4.56 1.27 -13.05
CA ARG A 41 -3.99 2.35 -13.85
C ARG A 41 -2.81 1.86 -14.66
N ASN A 42 -2.62 2.39 -15.86
CA ASN A 42 -1.37 2.17 -16.56
C ASN A 42 -0.35 3.23 -16.12
N VAL A 43 0.90 3.04 -16.52
CA VAL A 43 1.98 3.92 -16.07
C VAL A 43 1.76 5.35 -16.55
N GLY A 44 1.28 5.51 -17.79
CA GLY A 44 1.04 6.83 -18.33
C GLY A 44 0.03 7.61 -17.50
N SER A 45 -1.08 6.95 -17.11
CA SER A 45 -2.07 7.60 -16.28
C SER A 45 -1.50 8.00 -14.94
N LEU A 46 -0.69 7.14 -14.34
CA LEU A 46 -0.06 7.46 -13.05
C LEU A 46 0.86 8.67 -13.17
N CYS A 47 1.63 8.73 -14.25
CA CYS A 47 2.52 9.87 -14.47
C CYS A 47 1.71 11.16 -14.59
N GLU A 48 0.59 11.12 -15.28
CA GLU A 48 -0.24 12.29 -15.44
C GLU A 48 -0.89 12.71 -14.13
N GLU A 49 -1.45 11.76 -13.41
CA GLU A 49 -2.12 12.09 -12.15
C GLU A 49 -1.14 12.61 -11.12
N LEU A 50 0.07 12.06 -11.08
CA LEU A 50 1.08 12.46 -10.11
C LEU A 50 1.91 13.64 -10.59
N ARG A 51 1.87 13.95 -11.88
CA ARG A 51 2.70 14.99 -12.49
C ARG A 51 4.18 14.73 -12.26
N LEU A 52 4.56 13.48 -12.49
CA LEU A 52 5.94 13.04 -12.31
C LEU A 52 6.40 12.32 -13.57
N PRO A 53 7.70 12.37 -13.85
CA PRO A 53 8.23 11.67 -15.02
C PRO A 53 8.20 10.16 -14.81
N GLN A 54 8.14 9.44 -15.92
CA GLN A 54 8.02 7.99 -15.87
C GLN A 54 9.12 7.29 -15.07
N PRO A 55 10.39 7.66 -15.19
CA PRO A 55 11.41 6.96 -14.39
C PRO A 55 11.16 7.06 -12.89
N THR A 56 10.67 8.20 -12.43
CA THR A 56 10.36 8.39 -11.02
C THR A 56 9.21 7.50 -10.60
N VAL A 57 8.14 7.50 -11.39
CA VAL A 57 6.97 6.67 -11.07
C VAL A 57 7.33 5.20 -11.12
N SER A 58 8.08 4.78 -12.15
CA SER A 58 8.48 3.38 -12.28
C SER A 58 9.34 2.92 -11.12
N HIS A 59 10.19 3.79 -10.59
CA HIS A 59 11.00 3.45 -9.43
C HIS A 59 10.11 3.12 -8.22
N HIS A 60 9.12 3.97 -7.97
CA HIS A 60 8.22 3.73 -6.84
C HIS A 60 7.35 2.50 -7.06
N LEU A 61 6.89 2.28 -8.29
CA LEU A 61 6.12 1.08 -8.60
C LEU A 61 6.94 -0.19 -8.35
N GLY A 62 8.23 -0.16 -8.71
CA GLY A 62 9.10 -1.30 -8.46
C GLY A 62 9.24 -1.62 -6.99
N LEU A 63 9.38 -0.59 -6.16
CA LEU A 63 9.49 -0.78 -4.73
C LEU A 63 8.20 -1.35 -4.15
N LEU A 64 7.05 -0.80 -4.54
CA LEU A 64 5.77 -1.30 -4.06
C LEU A 64 5.53 -2.73 -4.51
N ARG A 65 5.91 -3.06 -5.72
CA ARG A 65 5.73 -4.40 -6.23
C ARG A 65 6.63 -5.40 -5.52
N SER A 66 7.85 -4.98 -5.17
CA SER A 66 8.79 -5.88 -4.49
C SER A 66 8.28 -6.31 -3.13
N LYS A 67 7.38 -5.54 -2.52
CA LYS A 67 6.77 -5.89 -1.24
C LYS A 67 5.36 -6.45 -1.40
N ASN A 68 5.00 -6.79 -2.62
CA ASN A 68 3.71 -7.42 -2.93
C ASN A 68 2.51 -6.57 -2.54
N LEU A 69 2.65 -5.25 -2.63
CA LEU A 69 1.54 -4.35 -2.38
C LEU A 69 0.74 -4.08 -3.64
N ILE A 70 1.39 -4.20 -4.79
CA ILE A 70 0.73 -4.01 -6.08
C ILE A 70 1.15 -5.13 -7.02
N THR A 71 0.32 -5.34 -8.03
CA THR A 71 0.60 -6.30 -9.10
C THR A 71 0.56 -5.56 -10.42
N ASN A 72 1.04 -6.21 -11.46
CA ASN A 72 0.93 -5.65 -12.79
C ASN A 72 0.51 -6.73 -13.77
N ARG A 73 -0.04 -6.28 -14.88
CA ARG A 73 -0.34 -7.16 -16.00
C ARG A 73 -0.09 -6.40 -17.29
N ARG A 74 0.28 -7.13 -18.31
CA ARG A 74 0.52 -6.53 -19.61
C ARG A 74 -0.70 -6.73 -20.50
N ASN A 75 -1.10 -5.69 -21.20
CA ASN A 75 -2.16 -5.76 -22.18
C ASN A 75 -1.66 -5.04 -23.42
N GLY A 76 -1.17 -5.79 -24.40
CA GLY A 76 -0.56 -5.21 -25.58
C GLY A 76 0.75 -4.53 -25.19
N LYS A 77 0.87 -3.26 -25.55
CA LYS A 77 2.07 -2.48 -25.25
C LYS A 77 2.00 -1.78 -23.90
N GLN A 78 0.88 -1.89 -23.22
CA GLN A 78 0.67 -1.19 -21.96
C GLN A 78 0.80 -2.13 -20.79
N VAL A 79 1.29 -1.58 -19.67
CA VAL A 79 1.36 -2.30 -18.42
C VAL A 79 0.43 -1.62 -17.44
N PHE A 80 -0.46 -2.39 -16.84
CA PHE A 80 -1.44 -1.90 -15.89
C PHE A 80 -1.07 -2.35 -14.49
N TYR A 81 -1.26 -1.49 -13.52
CA TYR A 81 -0.97 -1.77 -12.12
C TYR A 81 -2.24 -1.71 -11.30
N ALA A 82 -2.31 -2.57 -10.31
CA ALA A 82 -3.46 -2.67 -9.41
C ALA A 82 -2.97 -3.05 -8.02
N LEU A 83 -3.80 -2.84 -7.01
CA LEU A 83 -3.47 -3.31 -5.67
C LEU A 83 -3.44 -4.83 -5.66
N ASP A 84 -2.55 -5.38 -4.85
CA ASP A 84 -2.45 -6.83 -4.70
C ASP A 84 -3.67 -7.37 -3.95
N ASP A 85 -3.97 -8.65 -4.15
CA ASP A 85 -5.15 -9.28 -3.54
C ASP A 85 -5.11 -9.27 -2.02
N GLN A 86 -3.94 -9.20 -1.41
CA GLN A 86 -3.85 -9.17 0.04
C GLN A 86 -4.19 -7.79 0.61
N ILE A 87 -4.47 -6.84 -0.25
CA ILE A 87 -4.88 -5.51 0.16
C ILE A 87 -6.36 -5.36 -0.16
N SER A 88 -7.15 -4.97 0.83
CA SER A 88 -8.57 -4.77 0.61
C SER A 88 -8.90 -3.28 0.64
N VAL A 89 -9.97 -2.93 -0.06
CA VAL A 89 -10.46 -1.55 -0.12
C VAL A 89 -11.93 -1.59 0.25
N ASP A 90 -12.32 -0.79 1.23
CA ASP A 90 -13.72 -0.78 1.65
C ASP A 90 -14.52 0.22 0.80
N LYS A 91 -15.80 0.34 1.12
CA LYS A 91 -16.71 1.21 0.35
C LYS A 91 -16.32 2.67 0.43
N ALA A 92 -15.68 3.06 1.50
CA ALA A 92 -15.23 4.45 1.67
C ALA A 92 -13.89 4.70 0.99
N GLY A 93 -13.29 3.67 0.38
CA GLY A 93 -12.01 3.82 -0.29
C GLY A 93 -10.83 3.66 0.63
N GLN A 94 -11.04 3.20 1.85
CA GLN A 94 -9.92 2.97 2.75
C GLN A 94 -9.20 1.69 2.40
N ILE A 95 -7.90 1.74 2.48
CA ILE A 95 -7.03 0.62 2.14
C ILE A 95 -6.65 -0.10 3.43
N SER A 96 -6.79 -1.41 3.45
CA SER A 96 -6.38 -2.23 4.59
C SER A 96 -5.28 -3.19 4.15
N ILE A 97 -4.18 -3.17 4.87
CA ILE A 97 -3.06 -4.07 4.63
C ILE A 97 -2.97 -4.99 5.84
N GLN A 98 -3.21 -6.27 5.62
CA GLN A 98 -3.26 -7.22 6.71
C GLN A 98 -2.07 -8.16 6.70
N SER A 99 -1.62 -8.48 7.89
CA SER A 99 -0.57 -9.46 8.08
C SER A 99 -0.93 -10.25 9.32
N GLN A 100 -0.15 -11.26 9.64
CA GLN A 100 -0.41 -12.07 10.82
C GLN A 100 -0.36 -11.26 12.11
N LEU A 101 0.48 -10.24 12.14
CA LEU A 101 0.69 -9.46 13.35
C LEU A 101 0.00 -8.12 13.37
N PHE A 102 -0.42 -7.61 12.23
CA PHE A 102 -0.93 -6.24 12.19
C PHE A 102 -1.94 -6.04 11.09
N ASN A 103 -2.68 -4.97 11.25
CA ASN A 103 -3.63 -4.51 10.25
C ASN A 103 -3.46 -3.00 10.17
N ILE A 104 -3.11 -2.50 9.00
CA ILE A 104 -2.91 -1.08 8.77
C ILE A 104 -3.99 -0.58 7.84
N ARG A 105 -4.61 0.53 8.22
CA ARG A 105 -5.62 1.18 7.39
C ARG A 105 -5.12 2.52 6.92
N ILE A 106 -5.33 2.80 5.66
CA ILE A 106 -4.92 4.05 5.03
C ILE A 106 -6.12 4.60 4.29
N GLY A 107 -6.40 5.87 4.51
CA GLY A 107 -7.54 6.48 3.84
C GLY A 107 -7.82 7.85 4.41
N GLU A 108 -8.95 8.40 4.00
CA GLU A 108 -9.32 9.70 4.47
C GLU A 108 -9.78 9.61 5.92
N PRO A 109 -9.56 10.68 6.70
CA PRO A 109 -10.02 10.68 8.10
C PRO A 109 -11.52 10.53 8.16
N ILE A 110 -11.99 9.94 9.25
CA ILE A 110 -13.41 9.83 9.51
C ILE A 110 -13.95 11.23 9.76
N SER A 111 -15.04 11.59 9.05
CA SER A 111 -15.63 12.90 9.25
C SER A 111 -16.26 12.99 10.63
N PRO A 112 -16.44 14.20 11.16
CA PRO A 112 -17.08 14.34 12.48
C PRO A 112 -18.43 13.67 12.57
N ASN A 113 -19.17 13.62 11.46
CA ASN A 113 -20.50 13.01 11.47
C ASN A 113 -20.44 11.50 11.46
N ASN A 114 -19.28 10.93 11.11
CA ASN A 114 -19.08 9.50 11.05
C ASN A 114 -18.12 9.04 12.13
N GLN A 115 -18.02 9.78 13.20
CA GLN A 115 -17.11 9.41 14.26
C GLN A 115 -17.50 8.07 14.85
N LEU A 116 -16.47 7.40 15.37
CA LEU A 116 -16.73 6.14 16.04
C LEU A 116 -17.58 6.37 17.26
N PRO A 117 -18.42 5.40 17.60
CA PRO A 117 -19.20 5.52 18.84
C PRO A 117 -18.29 5.69 20.02
N ALA A 118 -18.72 6.47 20.95
CA ALA A 118 -17.92 6.78 22.14
C ALA A 118 -17.67 5.53 22.98
#